data_734d3f384170326a397066d67e8239b4
#
_entry.id   734d3f384170326a397066d67e8239b4
#
_cell.length_a   1.000
_cell.length_b   1.000
_cell.length_c   1.000
_cell.angle_alpha   90.00
_cell.angle_beta   90.00
_cell.angle_gamma   90.00
#
_symmetry.space_group_name_H-M   'P 1'
#
loop_
_entity.id
_entity.type
_entity.pdbx_description
1 polymer ?
#
loop_
_entity_poly.entity_id
_entity_poly.type
_entity_poly.pdbx_seq_one_letter_code
_entity_poly.pdbx_strand_id
1 'polypeptide(L)'
;DHLLTPENSALLVIDYQPIQVHSIASMDRRELVENISNVCRVAKGFNVPVILTTVNVATGLNQPTIPQIKKALPGQPEIDRTSVNSWEDKEFQEAVKALGRKKLVVCALWTEVCLCFPALDLLKEGYEVYTIVDAVGGTSRLAHETALRRMEQAGVQLTSVTQYICELQRDWNRKETVPVFFQGLLDNGSFFVETLKEK
;
A
#
# COMPACT_ATOMS: atom_id res chain seq x y z
N ASP A 1 18.57 8.33 -4.53
CA ASP A 1 17.51 9.29 -4.29
C ASP A 1 16.82 8.97 -2.95
N HIS A 2 16.66 9.97 -2.10
CA HIS A 2 16.05 9.77 -0.77
C HIS A 2 14.51 9.70 -0.81
N LEU A 3 13.89 10.20 -1.85
CA LEU A 3 12.44 10.10 -2.06
C LEU A 3 12.07 8.85 -2.89
N LEU A 4 10.78 8.52 -2.90
CA LEU A 4 10.25 7.43 -3.73
C LEU A 4 10.23 7.82 -5.20
N THR A 5 10.60 6.89 -6.06
CA THR A 5 10.43 7.00 -7.51
C THR A 5 9.88 5.68 -8.07
N PRO A 6 9.31 5.69 -9.29
CA PRO A 6 8.88 4.45 -9.94
C PRO A 6 10.00 3.42 -10.12
N GLU A 7 11.25 3.90 -10.27
CA GLU A 7 12.42 3.05 -10.54
C GLU A 7 13.04 2.47 -9.26
N ASN A 8 12.93 3.18 -8.11
CA ASN A 8 13.58 2.76 -6.87
C ASN A 8 12.65 2.05 -5.88
N SER A 9 11.34 2.03 -6.14
CA SER A 9 10.34 1.52 -5.20
C SER A 9 9.46 0.41 -5.78
N ALA A 10 8.79 -0.31 -4.88
CA ALA A 10 7.72 -1.26 -5.19
C ALA A 10 6.61 -1.14 -4.14
N LEU A 11 5.39 -1.49 -4.51
CA LEU A 11 4.22 -1.50 -3.65
C LEU A 11 3.87 -2.93 -3.24
N LEU A 12 3.77 -3.18 -1.94
CA LEU A 12 3.28 -4.43 -1.37
C LEU A 12 1.88 -4.20 -0.78
N VAL A 13 0.89 -4.92 -1.29
CA VAL A 13 -0.52 -4.83 -0.88
C VAL A 13 -0.92 -6.14 -0.23
N ILE A 14 -1.17 -6.13 1.09
CA ILE A 14 -1.26 -7.32 1.91
C ILE A 14 -2.62 -7.39 2.63
N ASP A 15 -3.38 -8.45 2.37
CA ASP A 15 -4.58 -8.85 3.12
C ASP A 15 -5.75 -7.85 3.11
N TYR A 16 -5.94 -7.11 2.02
CA TYR A 16 -7.18 -6.32 1.83
C TYR A 16 -8.34 -7.22 1.41
N GLN A 17 -8.75 -8.08 2.32
CA GLN A 17 -9.80 -9.08 2.15
C GLN A 17 -11.05 -8.68 2.94
N PRO A 18 -12.25 -9.18 2.61
CA PRO A 18 -13.49 -8.75 3.25
C PRO A 18 -13.48 -8.82 4.79
N ILE A 19 -12.93 -9.89 5.37
CA ILE A 19 -12.86 -10.05 6.84
C ILE A 19 -12.02 -8.94 7.47
N GLN A 20 -10.85 -8.65 6.92
CA GLN A 20 -9.95 -7.61 7.41
C GLN A 20 -10.59 -6.23 7.26
N VAL A 21 -11.15 -5.91 6.09
CA VAL A 21 -11.82 -4.62 5.85
C VAL A 21 -12.99 -4.41 6.81
N HIS A 22 -13.84 -5.42 7.00
CA HIS A 22 -15.00 -5.30 7.88
C HIS A 22 -14.65 -5.11 9.37
N SER A 23 -13.48 -5.54 9.80
CA SER A 23 -13.01 -5.43 11.19
C SER A 23 -12.26 -4.14 11.49
N ILE A 24 -12.04 -3.27 10.50
CA ILE A 24 -11.39 -1.97 10.71
C ILE A 24 -12.27 -1.05 11.57
N ALA A 25 -11.65 -0.48 12.61
CA ALA A 25 -12.27 0.46 13.52
C ALA A 25 -11.40 1.71 13.80
N SER A 26 -10.24 1.83 13.14
CA SER A 26 -9.33 2.97 13.31
C SER A 26 -9.66 4.15 12.40
N MET A 27 -10.39 3.93 11.30
CA MET A 27 -10.81 4.95 10.35
C MET A 27 -12.11 4.51 9.64
N ASP A 28 -12.68 5.40 8.84
CA ASP A 28 -13.81 5.06 7.98
C ASP A 28 -13.39 4.00 6.93
N ARG A 29 -14.19 2.93 6.81
CA ARG A 29 -13.86 1.80 5.93
C ARG A 29 -13.97 2.14 4.45
N ARG A 30 -14.90 3.04 4.09
CA ARG A 30 -15.06 3.49 2.72
C ARG A 30 -13.87 4.34 2.30
N GLU A 31 -13.46 5.28 3.14
CA GLU A 31 -12.26 6.09 2.94
C GLU A 31 -11.01 5.21 2.79
N LEU A 32 -10.83 4.22 3.67
CA LEU A 32 -9.74 3.25 3.57
C LEU A 32 -9.71 2.55 2.21
N VAL A 33 -10.85 2.02 1.75
CA VAL A 33 -10.96 1.29 0.48
C VAL A 33 -10.73 2.22 -0.72
N GLU A 34 -11.23 3.45 -0.66
CA GLU A 34 -10.99 4.47 -1.70
C GLU A 34 -9.50 4.82 -1.77
N ASN A 35 -8.85 5.07 -0.62
CA ASN A 35 -7.43 5.41 -0.53
C ASN A 35 -6.52 4.30 -1.06
N ILE A 36 -6.67 3.07 -0.58
CA ILE A 36 -5.82 1.96 -1.08
C ILE A 36 -6.06 1.66 -2.55
N SER A 37 -7.30 1.77 -3.03
CA SER A 37 -7.60 1.58 -4.45
C SER A 37 -6.96 2.67 -5.31
N ASN A 38 -6.92 3.90 -4.82
CA ASN A 38 -6.22 5.01 -5.45
C ASN A 38 -4.71 4.78 -5.49
N VAL A 39 -4.10 4.38 -4.36
CA VAL A 39 -2.67 4.01 -4.29
C VAL A 39 -2.33 2.95 -5.34
N CYS A 40 -3.16 1.92 -5.47
CA CYS A 40 -2.96 0.86 -6.47
C CYS A 40 -3.05 1.39 -7.91
N ARG A 41 -4.05 2.24 -8.23
CA ARG A 41 -4.16 2.86 -9.56
C ARG A 41 -2.96 3.73 -9.89
N VAL A 42 -2.53 4.54 -8.93
CA VAL A 42 -1.36 5.41 -9.08
C VAL A 42 -0.10 4.57 -9.29
N ALA A 43 0.16 3.57 -8.45
CA ALA A 43 1.31 2.68 -8.61
C ALA A 43 1.35 2.07 -10.02
N LYS A 44 0.21 1.52 -10.47
CA LYS A 44 0.11 0.95 -11.82
C LYS A 44 0.35 2.00 -12.91
N GLY A 45 -0.25 3.19 -12.79
CA GLY A 45 -0.13 4.24 -13.78
C GLY A 45 1.29 4.82 -13.89
N PHE A 46 2.06 4.78 -12.81
CA PHE A 46 3.48 5.13 -12.78
C PHE A 46 4.42 3.94 -13.07
N ASN A 47 3.90 2.76 -13.40
CA ASN A 47 4.69 1.54 -13.61
C ASN A 47 5.51 1.11 -12.37
N VAL A 48 5.06 1.43 -11.18
CA VAL A 48 5.63 0.88 -9.93
C VAL A 48 5.26 -0.60 -9.84
N PRO A 49 6.21 -1.51 -9.65
CA PRO A 49 5.92 -2.92 -9.46
C PRO A 49 5.04 -3.16 -8.22
N VAL A 50 4.05 -4.05 -8.34
CA VAL A 50 3.12 -4.37 -7.25
C VAL A 50 3.16 -5.86 -6.95
N ILE A 51 3.21 -6.20 -5.66
CA ILE A 51 2.91 -7.56 -5.17
C ILE A 51 1.60 -7.49 -4.39
N LEU A 52 0.70 -8.41 -4.70
CA LEU A 52 -0.58 -8.58 -4.04
C LEU A 52 -0.60 -9.94 -3.34
N THR A 53 -0.90 -9.95 -2.04
CA THR A 53 -0.96 -11.20 -1.26
C THR A 53 -2.22 -11.27 -0.41
N THR A 54 -2.66 -12.50 -0.16
CA THR A 54 -3.83 -12.85 0.64
C THR A 54 -3.47 -13.89 1.71
N VAL A 55 -4.36 -14.09 2.66
CA VAL A 55 -4.23 -15.14 3.67
C VAL A 55 -5.48 -16.02 3.71
N ASN A 56 -5.25 -17.35 3.71
CA ASN A 56 -6.29 -18.37 3.91
C ASN A 56 -7.42 -18.41 2.85
N VAL A 57 -7.15 -18.04 1.61
CA VAL A 57 -8.11 -18.21 0.50
C VAL A 57 -8.21 -19.68 0.11
N ALA A 58 -7.07 -20.34 -0.13
CA ALA A 58 -7.02 -21.75 -0.50
C ALA A 58 -7.56 -22.70 0.59
N THR A 59 -7.49 -22.30 1.87
CA THR A 59 -8.09 -23.04 2.99
C THR A 59 -9.59 -22.89 3.10
N GLY A 60 -10.19 -21.94 2.38
CA GLY A 60 -11.61 -21.61 2.45
C GLY A 60 -12.02 -20.78 3.68
N LEU A 61 -11.06 -20.35 4.50
CA LEU A 61 -11.33 -19.55 5.70
C LEU A 61 -11.47 -18.06 5.41
N ASN A 62 -10.99 -17.60 4.25
CA ASN A 62 -11.09 -16.19 3.83
C ASN A 62 -11.44 -16.10 2.34
N GLN A 63 -11.77 -14.89 1.90
CA GLN A 63 -12.09 -14.59 0.50
C GLN A 63 -10.88 -13.89 -0.18
N PRO A 64 -10.80 -13.87 -1.53
CA PRO A 64 -9.79 -13.10 -2.25
C PRO A 64 -9.80 -11.61 -1.90
N THR A 65 -8.80 -10.88 -2.40
CA THR A 65 -8.72 -9.41 -2.32
C THR A 65 -10.03 -8.76 -2.78
N ILE A 66 -10.42 -7.67 -2.11
CA ILE A 66 -11.64 -6.92 -2.41
C ILE A 66 -11.70 -6.47 -3.88
N PRO A 67 -12.92 -6.44 -4.49
CA PRO A 67 -13.08 -6.13 -5.92
C PRO A 67 -12.50 -4.77 -6.33
N GLN A 68 -12.50 -3.78 -5.46
CA GLN A 68 -12.01 -2.44 -5.75
C GLN A 68 -10.51 -2.43 -6.08
N ILE A 69 -9.71 -3.18 -5.32
CA ILE A 69 -8.26 -3.35 -5.59
C ILE A 69 -8.06 -4.19 -6.86
N LYS A 70 -8.81 -5.26 -7.04
CA LYS A 70 -8.73 -6.08 -8.27
C LYS A 70 -9.06 -5.27 -9.52
N LYS A 71 -10.01 -4.35 -9.43
CA LYS A 71 -10.32 -3.39 -10.51
C LYS A 71 -9.18 -2.40 -10.76
N ALA A 72 -8.49 -1.95 -9.70
CA ALA A 72 -7.35 -1.05 -9.81
C ALA A 72 -6.10 -1.75 -10.40
N LEU A 73 -5.96 -3.05 -10.16
CA LEU A 73 -4.83 -3.89 -10.57
C LEU A 73 -5.30 -5.08 -11.45
N PRO A 74 -5.91 -4.83 -12.61
CA PRO A 74 -6.44 -5.92 -13.45
C PRO A 74 -5.32 -6.88 -13.89
N GLY A 75 -5.56 -8.18 -13.68
CA GLY A 75 -4.60 -9.24 -14.03
C GLY A 75 -3.44 -9.42 -13.04
N GLN A 76 -3.39 -8.65 -11.94
CA GLN A 76 -2.38 -8.85 -10.91
C GLN A 76 -2.58 -10.21 -10.22
N PRO A 77 -1.59 -11.11 -10.21
CA PRO A 77 -1.68 -12.37 -9.46
C PRO A 77 -1.69 -12.11 -7.95
N GLU A 78 -2.36 -12.99 -7.23
CA GLU A 78 -2.41 -12.98 -5.76
C GLU A 78 -1.56 -14.15 -5.24
N ILE A 79 -0.62 -13.88 -4.34
CA ILE A 79 0.11 -14.90 -3.59
C ILE A 79 -0.69 -15.19 -2.33
N ASP A 80 -1.28 -16.38 -2.23
CA ASP A 80 -2.02 -16.79 -1.04
C ASP A 80 -1.12 -17.58 -0.08
N ARG A 81 -1.32 -17.37 1.21
CA ARG A 81 -0.52 -18.01 2.26
C ARG A 81 -1.37 -18.36 3.48
N THR A 82 -0.76 -19.08 4.42
CA THR A 82 -1.38 -19.39 5.74
C THR A 82 -0.67 -18.70 6.91
N SER A 83 0.57 -18.22 6.71
CA SER A 83 1.31 -17.50 7.74
C SER A 83 0.66 -16.14 8.06
N VAL A 84 0.63 -15.78 9.34
CA VAL A 84 0.16 -14.45 9.78
C VAL A 84 1.09 -13.35 9.26
N ASN A 85 2.38 -13.57 9.40
CA ASN A 85 3.43 -12.68 8.86
C ASN A 85 3.75 -13.10 7.42
N SER A 86 3.48 -12.24 6.46
CA SER A 86 3.76 -12.53 5.05
C SER A 86 5.25 -12.75 4.75
N TRP A 87 6.15 -12.17 5.56
CA TRP A 87 7.59 -12.39 5.38
C TRP A 87 8.05 -13.81 5.77
N GLU A 88 7.24 -14.58 6.49
CA GLU A 88 7.53 -16.01 6.78
C GLU A 88 7.13 -16.95 5.62
N ASP A 89 6.46 -16.43 4.60
CA ASP A 89 6.11 -17.17 3.39
C ASP A 89 7.22 -17.09 2.34
N LYS A 90 7.67 -18.24 1.82
CA LYS A 90 8.77 -18.31 0.86
C LYS A 90 8.44 -17.70 -0.49
N GLU A 91 7.24 -17.97 -1.01
CA GLU A 91 6.81 -17.46 -2.32
C GLU A 91 6.75 -15.93 -2.29
N PHE A 92 6.18 -15.36 -1.22
CA PHE A 92 6.17 -13.92 -1.00
C PHE A 92 7.60 -13.34 -0.91
N GLN A 93 8.50 -13.96 -0.11
CA GLN A 93 9.90 -13.52 -0.03
C GLN A 93 10.60 -13.52 -1.38
N GLU A 94 10.45 -14.60 -2.14
CA GLU A 94 11.06 -14.75 -3.47
C GLU A 94 10.53 -13.71 -4.45
N ALA A 95 9.22 -13.46 -4.43
CA ALA A 95 8.59 -12.43 -5.25
C ALA A 95 9.13 -11.02 -4.92
N VAL A 96 9.25 -10.67 -3.63
CA VAL A 96 9.81 -9.38 -3.19
C VAL A 96 11.28 -9.25 -3.61
N LYS A 97 12.10 -10.27 -3.39
CA LYS A 97 13.52 -10.28 -3.77
C LYS A 97 13.70 -10.14 -5.28
N ALA A 98 12.85 -10.79 -6.07
CA ALA A 98 12.88 -10.73 -7.54
C ALA A 98 12.61 -9.34 -8.11
N LEU A 99 11.91 -8.46 -7.38
CA LEU A 99 11.70 -7.07 -7.80
C LEU A 99 13.00 -6.26 -7.91
N GLY A 100 14.03 -6.61 -7.15
CA GLY A 100 15.29 -5.86 -7.12
C GLY A 100 15.16 -4.42 -6.64
N ARG A 101 14.11 -4.11 -5.87
CA ARG A 101 13.84 -2.76 -5.33
C ARG A 101 14.34 -2.64 -3.91
N LYS A 102 14.97 -1.51 -3.60
CA LYS A 102 15.48 -1.20 -2.26
C LYS A 102 14.40 -0.61 -1.34
N LYS A 103 13.52 0.19 -1.90
CA LYS A 103 12.43 0.88 -1.19
C LYS A 103 11.13 0.13 -1.38
N LEU A 104 10.50 -0.25 -0.26
CA LEU A 104 9.24 -0.99 -0.26
C LEU A 104 8.16 -0.18 0.44
N VAL A 105 7.12 0.18 -0.31
CA VAL A 105 5.91 0.79 0.22
C VAL A 105 4.97 -0.32 0.61
N VAL A 106 4.72 -0.49 1.89
CA VAL A 106 3.91 -1.58 2.44
C VAL A 106 2.58 -1.05 2.93
N CYS A 107 1.50 -1.52 2.32
CA CYS A 107 0.13 -1.29 2.76
C CYS A 107 -0.51 -2.63 3.12
N ALA A 108 -1.07 -2.75 4.31
CA ALA A 108 -1.62 -4.01 4.79
C ALA A 108 -2.76 -3.82 5.80
N LEU A 109 -3.59 -4.81 5.94
CA LEU A 109 -4.58 -4.93 7.00
C LEU A 109 -4.31 -6.24 7.81
N TRP A 110 -4.18 -6.16 9.12
CA TRP A 110 -4.32 -4.96 9.97
C TRP A 110 -2.97 -4.28 10.19
N THR A 111 -2.98 -2.99 10.53
CA THR A 111 -1.76 -2.21 10.81
C THR A 111 -0.88 -2.87 11.87
N GLU A 112 -1.48 -3.36 12.96
CA GLU A 112 -0.80 -3.96 14.09
C GLU A 112 -0.28 -5.39 13.85
N VAL A 113 -0.66 -6.03 12.74
CA VAL A 113 -0.32 -7.43 12.44
C VAL A 113 0.33 -7.55 11.06
N CYS A 114 -0.48 -7.67 10.01
CA CYS A 114 0.00 -7.99 8.66
C CYS A 114 0.77 -6.83 7.99
N LEU A 115 0.74 -5.63 8.56
CA LEU A 115 1.66 -4.55 8.22
C LEU A 115 2.89 -4.56 9.12
N CYS A 116 2.69 -4.50 10.43
CA CYS A 116 3.78 -4.31 11.39
C CYS A 116 4.83 -5.44 11.33
N PHE A 117 4.41 -6.69 11.27
CA PHE A 117 5.33 -7.82 11.33
C PHE A 117 6.26 -7.88 10.11
N PRO A 118 5.75 -7.92 8.86
CA PRO A 118 6.64 -7.92 7.71
C PRO A 118 7.44 -6.64 7.57
N ALA A 119 6.91 -5.47 7.97
CA ALA A 119 7.66 -4.22 7.93
C ALA A 119 8.92 -4.27 8.80
N LEU A 120 8.81 -4.83 10.01
CA LEU A 120 9.95 -4.98 10.91
C LEU A 120 10.99 -5.98 10.37
N ASP A 121 10.54 -7.07 9.76
CA ASP A 121 11.46 -8.06 9.18
C ASP A 121 12.14 -7.52 7.92
N LEU A 122 11.42 -6.81 7.05
CA LEU A 122 11.99 -6.15 5.87
C LEU A 122 13.09 -5.14 6.24
N LEU A 123 12.92 -4.38 7.35
CA LEU A 123 13.98 -3.51 7.87
C LEU A 123 15.23 -4.30 8.25
N LYS A 124 15.09 -5.46 8.92
CA LYS A 124 16.21 -6.34 9.28
C LYS A 124 16.94 -6.90 8.05
N GLU A 125 16.20 -7.19 6.99
CA GLU A 125 16.75 -7.61 5.68
C GLU A 125 17.44 -6.45 4.93
N GLY A 126 17.40 -5.25 5.50
CA GLY A 126 18.07 -4.08 4.97
C GLY A 126 17.29 -3.30 3.92
N TYR A 127 15.99 -3.54 3.75
CA TYR A 127 15.13 -2.70 2.93
C TYR A 127 14.85 -1.34 3.60
N GLU A 128 14.57 -0.34 2.79
CA GLU A 128 13.97 0.92 3.23
C GLU A 128 12.45 0.77 3.14
N VAL A 129 11.78 0.79 4.28
CA VAL A 129 10.34 0.48 4.39
C VAL A 129 9.54 1.76 4.60
N TYR A 130 8.51 1.93 3.80
CA TYR A 130 7.54 3.03 3.86
C TYR A 130 6.15 2.47 4.10
N THR A 131 5.27 3.22 4.78
CA THR A 131 3.84 2.90 4.87
C THR A 131 2.98 4.14 4.70
N ILE A 132 1.88 4.00 3.96
CA ILE A 132 0.91 5.06 3.68
C ILE A 132 -0.16 5.00 4.76
N VAL A 133 -0.07 5.90 5.75
CA VAL A 133 -0.85 5.82 7.00
C VAL A 133 -2.36 5.96 6.82
N ASP A 134 -2.79 6.70 5.81
CA ASP A 134 -4.20 6.90 5.45
C ASP A 134 -4.74 5.87 4.44
N ALA A 135 -3.92 4.87 4.07
CA ALA A 135 -4.33 3.71 3.27
C ALA A 135 -4.25 2.37 4.04
N VAL A 136 -3.99 2.41 5.34
CA VAL A 136 -3.93 1.24 6.24
C VAL A 136 -4.84 1.43 7.44
N GLY A 137 -5.23 0.35 8.09
CA GLY A 137 -6.16 0.43 9.23
C GLY A 137 -5.99 -0.72 10.21
N GLY A 138 -6.40 -0.48 11.46
CA GLY A 138 -6.31 -1.42 12.57
C GLY A 138 -7.68 -1.77 13.19
N THR A 139 -7.67 -2.75 14.06
CA THR A 139 -8.87 -3.22 14.76
C THR A 139 -9.39 -2.25 15.82
N SER A 140 -8.58 -1.29 16.21
CA SER A 140 -8.94 -0.12 17.00
C SER A 140 -8.00 1.04 16.71
N ARG A 141 -8.43 2.27 17.05
CA ARG A 141 -7.54 3.44 16.93
C ARG A 141 -6.25 3.25 17.74
N LEU A 142 -6.37 2.76 18.98
CA LEU A 142 -5.21 2.55 19.85
C LEU A 142 -4.24 1.51 19.28
N ALA A 143 -4.72 0.40 18.76
CA ALA A 143 -3.90 -0.63 18.15
C ALA A 143 -3.15 -0.10 16.91
N HIS A 144 -3.87 0.61 16.04
CA HIS A 144 -3.32 1.24 14.85
C HIS A 144 -2.21 2.25 15.20
N GLU A 145 -2.49 3.23 16.06
CA GLU A 145 -1.52 4.27 16.45
C GLU A 145 -0.29 3.68 17.17
N THR A 146 -0.51 2.67 18.02
CA THR A 146 0.60 1.97 18.71
C THR A 146 1.50 1.23 17.73
N ALA A 147 0.93 0.57 16.73
CA ALA A 147 1.69 -0.13 15.70
C ALA A 147 2.47 0.85 14.80
N LEU A 148 1.86 1.96 14.36
CA LEU A 148 2.55 3.00 13.60
C LEU A 148 3.74 3.55 14.38
N ARG A 149 3.57 3.87 15.67
CA ARG A 149 4.66 4.35 16.52
C ARG A 149 5.78 3.33 16.66
N ARG A 150 5.45 2.04 16.84
CA ARG A 150 6.44 0.96 16.91
C ARG A 150 7.25 0.84 15.62
N MET A 151 6.58 0.91 14.48
CA MET A 151 7.23 0.84 13.17
C MET A 151 8.12 2.07 12.91
N GLU A 152 7.64 3.27 13.22
CA GLU A 152 8.40 4.52 13.09
C GLU A 152 9.68 4.49 13.94
N GLN A 153 9.58 4.06 15.21
CA GLN A 153 10.75 3.90 16.10
C GLN A 153 11.76 2.87 15.58
N ALA A 154 11.30 1.87 14.82
CA ALA A 154 12.17 0.88 14.20
C ALA A 154 12.82 1.36 12.90
N GLY A 155 12.34 2.47 12.31
CA GLY A 155 12.88 3.05 11.08
C GLY A 155 11.97 2.99 9.86
N VAL A 156 10.70 2.56 10.00
CA VAL A 156 9.71 2.68 8.93
C VAL A 156 9.40 4.15 8.68
N GLN A 157 9.42 4.55 7.41
CA GLN A 157 9.05 5.91 7.00
C GLN A 157 7.54 6.00 6.84
N LEU A 158 6.89 6.87 7.63
CA LEU A 158 5.46 7.13 7.52
C LEU A 158 5.21 8.18 6.43
N THR A 159 4.25 7.91 5.56
CA THR A 159 3.84 8.81 4.48
C THR A 159 2.32 8.80 4.32
N SER A 160 1.78 9.63 3.43
CA SER A 160 0.36 9.71 3.11
C SER A 160 0.11 9.44 1.63
N VAL A 161 -1.15 9.21 1.24
CA VAL A 161 -1.55 9.06 -0.17
C VAL A 161 -1.08 10.24 -1.01
N THR A 162 -1.34 11.47 -0.57
CA THR A 162 -0.92 12.69 -1.29
C THR A 162 0.60 12.77 -1.43
N GLN A 163 1.34 12.50 -0.36
CA GLN A 163 2.80 12.52 -0.38
C GLN A 163 3.36 11.48 -1.35
N TYR A 164 2.86 10.24 -1.29
CA TYR A 164 3.23 9.17 -2.22
C TYR A 164 3.03 9.57 -3.69
N ILE A 165 1.86 10.10 -4.02
CA ILE A 165 1.53 10.56 -5.37
C ILE A 165 2.50 11.66 -5.84
N CYS A 166 2.79 12.63 -4.98
CA CYS A 166 3.69 13.74 -5.28
C CYS A 166 5.15 13.31 -5.40
N GLU A 167 5.60 12.35 -4.59
CA GLU A 167 6.95 11.79 -4.71
C GLU A 167 7.15 11.06 -6.04
N LEU A 168 6.16 10.34 -6.53
CA LEU A 168 6.25 9.66 -7.83
C LEU A 168 6.25 10.64 -9.00
N GLN A 169 5.47 11.71 -8.93
CA GLN A 169 5.39 12.70 -10.02
C GLN A 169 6.64 13.59 -10.09
N ARG A 170 7.10 14.14 -8.99
CA ARG A 170 8.28 15.01 -8.83
C ARG A 170 8.27 16.30 -9.64
N ASP A 171 7.83 16.28 -10.88
CA ASP A 171 7.92 17.41 -11.81
C ASP A 171 6.65 17.52 -12.66
N TRP A 172 6.06 18.71 -12.65
CA TRP A 172 4.89 19.06 -13.46
C TRP A 172 5.13 18.93 -14.97
N ASN A 173 6.39 18.94 -15.41
CA ASN A 173 6.77 18.79 -16.81
C ASN A 173 6.84 17.32 -17.28
N ARG A 174 6.66 16.35 -16.40
CA ARG A 174 6.54 14.93 -16.77
C ARG A 174 5.16 14.64 -17.33
N LYS A 175 4.89 15.14 -18.53
CA LYS A 175 3.56 15.20 -19.15
C LYS A 175 2.90 13.82 -19.31
N GLU A 176 3.70 12.76 -19.47
CA GLU A 176 3.21 11.39 -19.64
C GLU A 176 2.46 10.89 -18.41
N THR A 177 2.89 11.30 -17.21
CA THR A 177 2.32 10.85 -15.93
C THR A 177 1.36 11.86 -15.29
N VAL A 178 1.31 13.10 -15.80
CA VAL A 178 0.40 14.15 -15.30
C VAL A 178 -1.06 13.69 -15.23
N PRO A 179 -1.64 12.97 -16.22
CA PRO A 179 -3.02 12.50 -16.11
C PRO A 179 -3.26 11.56 -14.91
N VAL A 180 -2.31 10.65 -14.64
CA VAL A 180 -2.36 9.74 -13.49
C VAL A 180 -2.21 10.53 -12.18
N PHE A 181 -1.27 11.47 -12.15
CA PHE A 181 -1.01 12.35 -11.02
C PHE A 181 -2.27 13.16 -10.63
N PHE A 182 -2.86 13.87 -11.59
CA PHE A 182 -4.07 14.66 -11.35
C PHE A 182 -5.24 13.81 -10.90
N GLN A 183 -5.49 12.68 -11.56
CA GLN A 183 -6.58 11.79 -11.16
C GLN A 183 -6.36 11.23 -9.76
N GLY A 184 -5.12 10.87 -9.41
CA GLY A 184 -4.78 10.40 -8.07
C GLY A 184 -5.04 11.46 -6.99
N LEU A 185 -4.71 12.72 -7.25
CA LEU A 185 -5.00 13.82 -6.33
C LEU A 185 -6.50 14.10 -6.19
N LEU A 186 -7.25 14.06 -7.30
CA LEU A 186 -8.72 14.22 -7.28
C LEU A 186 -9.37 13.11 -6.47
N ASP A 187 -8.99 11.85 -6.69
CA ASP A 187 -9.53 10.70 -5.98
C ASP A 187 -9.20 10.75 -4.47
N ASN A 188 -8.18 11.50 -4.09
CA ASN A 188 -7.82 11.78 -2.69
C ASN A 188 -8.44 13.08 -2.14
N GLY A 189 -9.45 13.66 -2.82
CA GLY A 189 -10.17 14.84 -2.37
C GLY A 189 -9.39 16.16 -2.44
N SER A 190 -8.46 16.30 -3.36
CA SER A 190 -7.64 17.50 -3.51
C SER A 190 -8.41 18.64 -4.21
N PHE A 191 -8.88 19.60 -3.46
CA PHE A 191 -9.53 20.84 -3.99
C PHE A 191 -8.62 21.63 -4.94
N PHE A 192 -7.33 21.55 -4.78
CA PHE A 192 -6.36 22.22 -5.65
C PHE A 192 -6.52 21.80 -7.12
N VAL A 193 -6.75 20.52 -7.37
CA VAL A 193 -6.93 19.99 -8.73
C VAL A 193 -8.29 20.39 -9.31
N GLU A 194 -9.32 20.49 -8.48
CA GLU A 194 -10.64 20.96 -8.91
C GLU A 194 -10.59 22.42 -9.38
N THR A 195 -9.88 23.29 -8.66
CA THR A 195 -9.70 24.70 -9.04
C THR A 195 -8.92 24.91 -10.33
N LEU A 196 -8.09 23.96 -10.75
CA LEU A 196 -7.39 24.03 -12.03
C LEU A 196 -8.29 23.69 -13.24
N LYS A 197 -9.39 22.95 -13.01
CA LYS A 197 -10.34 22.58 -14.07
C LYS A 197 -11.33 23.70 -14.40
N GLU A 198 -11.49 24.68 -13.51
CA GLU A 198 -12.41 25.82 -13.69
C GLU A 198 -11.79 26.97 -14.50
N LYS A 199 -10.54 26.84 -14.99
CA LYS A 199 -9.84 27.77 -15.86
C LYS A 199 -9.72 27.25 -17.28
#